data_8ee6477222c1e18a69dec0778c8c8674
#
_entry.id   8ee6477222c1e18a69dec0778c8c8674
#
_cell.length_a   1.000
_cell.length_b   1.000
_cell.length_c   1.000
_cell.angle_alpha   90.00
_cell.angle_beta   90.00
_cell.angle_gamma   90.00
#
_symmetry.space_group_name_H-M   'P 1'
#
loop_
_entity.id
_entity.type
_entity.pdbx_description
1 polymer ?
#
loop_
_entity_poly.entity_id
_entity_poly.type
_entity_poly.pdbx_seq_one_letter_code
_entity_poly.pdbx_strand_id
1 'polypeptide(L)'
;MLWRMSRIQFGHRYDEIISVENLLEAWKEFKRGKGKKEGVQRFQLRLMEHILTLHADLRNRTYRHGPYKHFRIADPKPRDIHKASVRDRLLHHALYRKLYPFFDRTFIADSFSCRLRKGTHKAMNRFCSFAYKVSRNHTRTCFVLKCDIRKFFANIDHDTLL
;
A
#
# COMPACT_ATOMS: atom_id res chain seq x y z
N MET A 1 6.86 34.57 1.30
CA MET A 1 7.44 33.79 2.43
C MET A 1 7.51 32.34 1.97
N LEU A 2 8.66 31.91 1.42
CA LEU A 2 8.86 30.55 0.90
C LEU A 2 9.07 29.61 2.10
N TRP A 3 8.10 28.74 2.36
CA TRP A 3 8.25 27.65 3.32
C TRP A 3 9.38 26.73 2.83
N ARG A 4 10.52 26.80 3.47
CA ARG A 4 11.60 25.85 3.30
C ARG A 4 11.15 24.55 3.94
N MET A 5 10.44 23.71 3.17
CA MET A 5 10.17 22.33 3.58
C MET A 5 11.54 21.67 3.74
N SER A 6 11.93 21.35 4.97
CA SER A 6 13.09 20.49 5.21
C SER A 6 12.87 19.21 4.40
N ARG A 7 13.79 18.92 3.47
CA ARG A 7 13.73 17.69 2.67
C ARG A 7 13.79 16.52 3.64
N ILE A 8 12.67 15.83 3.80
CA ILE A 8 12.62 14.59 4.57
C ILE A 8 13.45 13.59 3.79
N GLN A 9 14.58 13.19 4.32
CA GLN A 9 15.44 12.18 3.71
C GLN A 9 14.94 10.78 4.10
N PHE A 10 14.85 9.88 3.09
CA PHE A 10 14.62 8.47 3.34
C PHE A 10 15.92 7.85 3.89
N GLY A 11 15.92 7.51 5.18
CA GLY A 11 17.13 7.07 5.88
C GLY A 11 17.30 5.55 5.96
N HIS A 12 16.37 4.74 5.43
CA HIS A 12 16.48 3.29 5.50
C HIS A 12 17.40 2.71 4.43
N ARG A 13 18.27 1.79 4.86
CA ARG A 13 19.18 1.05 3.97
C ARG A 13 18.50 -0.23 3.46
N TYR A 14 18.97 -0.73 2.34
CA TYR A 14 18.48 -1.98 1.75
C TYR A 14 18.52 -3.15 2.74
N ASP A 15 19.63 -3.29 3.48
CA ASP A 15 19.83 -4.35 4.46
C ASP A 15 18.79 -4.34 5.60
N GLU A 16 18.33 -3.16 6.00
CA GLU A 16 17.27 -3.03 6.99
C GLU A 16 15.90 -3.49 6.44
N ILE A 17 15.67 -3.28 5.15
CA ILE A 17 14.42 -3.68 4.50
C ILE A 17 14.36 -5.20 4.39
N ILE A 18 15.44 -5.83 3.99
CA ILE A 18 15.51 -7.28 3.77
C ILE A 18 15.80 -8.08 5.03
N SER A 19 16.09 -7.43 6.16
CA SER A 19 16.48 -8.11 7.39
C SER A 19 15.45 -9.15 7.84
N VAL A 20 15.90 -10.23 8.45
CA VAL A 20 15.05 -11.32 8.97
C VAL A 20 14.03 -10.76 9.96
N GLU A 21 14.44 -9.83 10.81
CA GLU A 21 13.58 -9.14 11.79
C GLU A 21 12.45 -8.40 11.10
N ASN A 22 12.76 -7.61 10.06
CA ASN A 22 11.73 -6.88 9.31
C ASN A 22 10.78 -7.84 8.58
N LEU A 23 11.28 -8.93 8.01
CA LEU A 23 10.45 -9.95 7.36
C LEU A 23 9.53 -10.66 8.36
N LEU A 24 10.00 -10.97 9.57
CA LEU A 24 9.19 -11.58 10.63
C LEU A 24 8.10 -10.62 11.13
N GLU A 25 8.43 -9.35 11.36
CA GLU A 25 7.44 -8.35 11.74
C GLU A 25 6.41 -8.12 10.62
N ALA A 26 6.87 -8.06 9.37
CA ALA A 26 5.99 -8.00 8.20
C ALA A 26 5.04 -9.20 8.13
N TRP A 27 5.52 -10.40 8.48
CA TRP A 27 4.69 -11.59 8.55
C TRP A 27 3.61 -11.48 9.63
N LYS A 28 3.95 -11.02 10.83
CA LYS A 28 2.97 -10.82 11.93
C LYS A 28 1.84 -9.89 11.50
N GLU A 29 2.18 -8.79 10.83
CA GLU A 29 1.19 -7.83 10.33
C GLU A 29 0.40 -8.40 9.14
N PHE A 30 1.09 -8.99 8.16
CA PHE A 30 0.49 -9.56 6.95
C PHE A 30 -0.58 -10.61 7.26
N LYS A 31 -0.36 -11.46 8.25
CA LYS A 31 -1.27 -12.56 8.57
C LYS A 31 -2.53 -12.12 9.33
N ARG A 32 -2.59 -10.88 9.86
CA ARG A 32 -3.79 -10.37 10.56
C ARG A 32 -5.02 -10.47 9.65
N GLY A 33 -6.08 -11.11 10.15
CA GLY A 33 -7.31 -11.35 9.40
C GLY A 33 -7.19 -12.35 8.23
N LYS A 34 -6.03 -12.99 8.04
CA LYS A 34 -5.78 -13.94 6.95
C LYS A 34 -5.36 -15.34 7.41
N GLY A 35 -5.31 -15.58 8.72
CA GLY A 35 -4.81 -16.84 9.29
C GLY A 35 -5.58 -18.10 8.85
N LYS A 36 -6.87 -17.96 8.49
CA LYS A 36 -7.70 -19.06 7.99
C LYS A 36 -7.51 -19.37 6.49
N LYS A 37 -6.72 -18.57 5.76
CA LYS A 37 -6.50 -18.81 4.32
C LYS A 37 -5.46 -19.92 4.13
N GLU A 38 -5.80 -20.96 3.39
CA GLU A 38 -4.97 -22.14 3.16
C GLU A 38 -3.52 -21.80 2.77
N GLY A 39 -3.32 -20.89 1.79
CA GLY A 39 -1.97 -20.50 1.38
C GLY A 39 -1.16 -19.82 2.48
N VAL A 40 -1.83 -19.12 3.43
CA VAL A 40 -1.16 -18.50 4.58
C VAL A 40 -0.80 -19.57 5.61
N GLN A 41 -1.70 -20.53 5.87
CA GLN A 41 -1.43 -21.66 6.76
C GLN A 41 -0.28 -22.52 6.24
N ARG A 42 -0.29 -22.86 4.95
CA ARG A 42 0.78 -23.63 4.32
C ARG A 42 2.13 -22.93 4.42
N PHE A 43 2.17 -21.63 4.20
CA PHE A 43 3.39 -20.81 4.35
C PHE A 43 3.87 -20.81 5.82
N GLN A 44 2.94 -20.71 6.77
CA GLN A 44 3.26 -20.70 8.19
C GLN A 44 3.87 -22.00 8.72
N LEU A 45 3.50 -23.16 8.17
CA LEU A 45 4.07 -24.46 8.58
C LEU A 45 5.59 -24.51 8.43
N ARG A 46 6.13 -23.80 7.42
CA ARG A 46 7.57 -23.73 7.14
C ARG A 46 8.08 -22.29 7.20
N LEU A 47 7.57 -21.51 8.13
CA LEU A 47 7.77 -20.06 8.17
C LEU A 47 9.24 -19.67 8.15
N MET A 48 10.05 -20.25 9.06
CA MET A 48 11.47 -19.86 9.17
C MET A 48 12.25 -20.20 7.91
N GLU A 49 11.99 -21.35 7.32
CA GLU A 49 12.60 -21.73 6.05
C GLU A 49 12.26 -20.73 4.93
N HIS A 50 10.99 -20.39 4.81
CA HIS A 50 10.55 -19.40 3.81
C HIS A 50 11.15 -18.00 4.04
N ILE A 51 11.25 -17.58 5.29
CA ILE A 51 11.86 -16.28 5.66
C ILE A 51 13.35 -16.26 5.34
N LEU A 52 14.08 -17.30 5.75
CA LEU A 52 15.53 -17.38 5.53
C LEU A 52 15.86 -17.50 4.04
N THR A 53 15.10 -18.32 3.29
CA THR A 53 15.26 -18.43 1.83
C THR A 53 14.97 -17.07 1.15
N LEU A 54 13.90 -16.39 1.53
CA LEU A 54 13.59 -15.06 0.98
C LEU A 54 14.70 -14.05 1.30
N HIS A 55 15.19 -14.04 2.55
CA HIS A 55 16.30 -13.20 2.95
C HIS A 55 17.57 -13.48 2.14
N ALA A 56 17.92 -14.76 1.97
CA ALA A 56 19.10 -15.16 1.19
C ALA A 56 18.98 -14.72 -0.27
N ASP A 57 17.81 -14.94 -0.90
CA ASP A 57 17.58 -14.51 -2.28
C ASP A 57 17.69 -12.99 -2.45
N LEU A 58 17.17 -12.23 -1.51
CA LEU A 58 17.27 -10.77 -1.52
C LEU A 58 18.70 -10.30 -1.30
N ARG A 59 19.42 -10.89 -0.33
CA ARG A 59 20.82 -10.57 -0.03
C ARG A 59 21.73 -10.85 -1.21
N ASN A 60 21.53 -11.99 -1.88
CA ASN A 60 22.31 -12.41 -3.04
C ASN A 60 21.83 -11.76 -4.36
N ARG A 61 20.76 -10.94 -4.31
CA ARG A 61 20.12 -10.32 -5.49
C ARG A 61 19.64 -11.33 -6.53
N THR A 62 19.31 -12.54 -6.10
CA THR A 62 18.76 -13.63 -6.93
C THR A 62 17.23 -13.71 -6.85
N TYR A 63 16.60 -12.86 -6.03
CA TYR A 63 15.14 -12.82 -5.91
C TYR A 63 14.49 -12.57 -7.28
N ARG A 64 13.50 -13.42 -7.58
CA ARG A 64 12.60 -13.22 -8.71
C ARG A 64 11.17 -13.28 -8.20
N HIS A 65 10.36 -12.34 -8.65
CA HIS A 65 8.92 -12.31 -8.35
C HIS A 65 8.25 -13.50 -9.04
N GLY A 66 7.43 -14.22 -8.30
CA GLY A 66 6.66 -15.36 -8.82
C GLY A 66 5.52 -14.94 -9.73
N PRO A 67 4.91 -15.89 -10.45
CA PRO A 67 3.77 -15.61 -11.31
C PRO A 67 2.54 -15.18 -10.50
N TYR A 68 1.71 -14.36 -11.12
CA TYR A 68 0.42 -13.97 -10.56
C TYR A 68 -0.63 -15.06 -10.82
N LYS A 69 -1.43 -15.37 -9.79
CA LYS A 69 -2.65 -16.13 -9.98
C LYS A 69 -3.77 -15.20 -10.43
N HIS A 70 -4.22 -15.37 -11.66
CA HIS A 70 -5.34 -14.62 -12.20
C HIS A 70 -6.67 -15.27 -11.79
N PHE A 71 -7.66 -14.45 -11.44
CA PHE A 71 -9.06 -14.85 -11.29
C PHE A 71 -9.98 -13.64 -11.45
N ARG A 72 -11.22 -13.88 -11.82
CA ARG A 72 -12.23 -12.84 -12.03
C ARG A 72 -13.22 -12.82 -10.87
N ILE A 73 -13.57 -11.63 -10.43
CA ILE A 73 -14.66 -11.38 -9.49
C ILE A 73 -15.70 -10.51 -10.19
N ALA A 74 -17.00 -10.72 -9.88
CA ALA A 74 -18.12 -10.06 -10.57
C ALA A 74 -18.89 -9.09 -9.65
N ASP A 75 -18.53 -8.96 -8.38
CA ASP A 75 -19.27 -8.14 -7.42
C ASP A 75 -18.47 -6.90 -7.01
N PRO A 76 -19.06 -5.68 -7.06
CA PRO A 76 -20.31 -5.27 -7.77
C PRO A 76 -20.10 -5.08 -9.29
N LYS A 77 -18.86 -5.05 -9.75
CA LYS A 77 -18.48 -4.94 -11.18
C LYS A 77 -17.44 -6.00 -11.50
N PRO A 78 -17.45 -6.54 -12.72
CA PRO A 78 -16.41 -7.47 -13.17
C PRO A 78 -15.02 -6.85 -13.04
N ARG A 79 -14.11 -7.58 -12.39
CA ARG A 79 -12.72 -7.17 -12.23
C ARG A 79 -11.80 -8.38 -12.39
N ASP A 80 -10.73 -8.19 -13.14
CA ASP A 80 -9.66 -9.16 -13.23
C ASP A 80 -8.66 -8.91 -12.11
N ILE A 81 -8.43 -9.95 -11.31
CA ILE A 81 -7.56 -9.89 -10.14
C ILE A 81 -6.30 -10.71 -10.41
N HIS A 82 -5.15 -10.07 -10.28
CA HIS A 82 -3.85 -10.69 -10.35
C HIS A 82 -3.25 -10.77 -8.95
N LYS A 83 -3.23 -11.96 -8.37
CA LYS A 83 -2.82 -12.19 -6.99
C LYS A 83 -1.42 -12.77 -6.94
N ALA A 84 -0.48 -12.04 -6.36
CA ALA A 84 0.87 -12.51 -6.09
C ALA A 84 0.89 -13.65 -5.05
N SER A 85 1.95 -14.46 -5.03
CA SER A 85 2.19 -15.50 -4.05
C SER A 85 2.22 -14.95 -2.60
N VAL A 86 2.15 -15.81 -1.61
CA VAL A 86 2.28 -15.39 -0.19
C VAL A 86 3.67 -14.82 0.06
N ARG A 87 4.71 -15.44 -0.53
CA ARG A 87 6.10 -14.99 -0.44
C ARG A 87 6.29 -13.57 -0.96
N ASP A 88 5.79 -13.29 -2.16
CA ASP A 88 5.93 -11.98 -2.79
C ASP A 88 5.15 -10.91 -2.05
N ARG A 89 3.91 -11.22 -1.60
CA ARG A 89 3.11 -10.30 -0.80
C ARG A 89 3.72 -10.02 0.58
N LEU A 90 4.46 -10.97 1.16
CA LEU A 90 5.23 -10.74 2.37
C LEU A 90 6.34 -9.72 2.12
N LEU A 91 7.08 -9.86 1.03
CA LEU A 91 8.11 -8.89 0.64
C LEU A 91 7.49 -7.49 0.40
N HIS A 92 6.38 -7.42 -0.34
CA HIS A 92 5.67 -6.14 -0.54
C HIS A 92 5.27 -5.51 0.80
N HIS A 93 4.86 -6.33 1.78
CA HIS A 93 4.51 -5.82 3.11
C HIS A 93 5.74 -5.33 3.90
N ALA A 94 6.87 -6.04 3.79
CA ALA A 94 8.13 -5.63 4.42
C ALA A 94 8.65 -4.29 3.84
N LEU A 95 8.54 -4.10 2.52
CA LEU A 95 8.81 -2.82 1.87
C LEU A 95 7.86 -1.72 2.35
N TYR A 96 6.55 -2.00 2.36
CA TYR A 96 5.54 -1.04 2.81
C TYR A 96 5.81 -0.53 4.23
N ARG A 97 6.19 -1.41 5.16
CA ARG A 97 6.52 -1.03 6.55
C ARG A 97 7.60 0.03 6.65
N LYS A 98 8.60 -0.01 5.78
CA LYS A 98 9.71 0.95 5.75
C LYS A 98 9.39 2.21 4.96
N LEU A 99 8.68 2.06 3.85
CA LEU A 99 8.35 3.17 2.94
C LEU A 99 7.19 4.02 3.47
N TYR A 100 6.16 3.39 4.04
CA TYR A 100 4.94 4.10 4.45
C TYR A 100 5.20 5.27 5.43
N PRO A 101 5.98 5.13 6.53
CA PRO A 101 6.19 6.25 7.46
C PRO A 101 6.87 7.46 6.82
N PHE A 102 7.68 7.22 5.79
CA PHE A 102 8.31 8.29 5.03
C PHE A 102 7.30 8.99 4.12
N PHE A 103 6.61 8.24 3.26
CA PHE A 103 5.68 8.81 2.30
C PHE A 103 4.42 9.40 2.96
N ASP A 104 3.96 8.84 4.08
CA ASP A 104 2.79 9.37 4.79
C ASP A 104 2.96 10.83 5.21
N ARG A 105 4.19 11.26 5.50
CA ARG A 105 4.52 12.65 5.84
C ARG A 105 4.48 13.60 4.64
N THR A 106 4.63 13.09 3.43
CA THR A 106 4.63 13.89 2.20
C THR A 106 3.23 14.10 1.63
N PHE A 107 2.26 13.29 2.02
CA PHE A 107 0.90 13.41 1.52
C PHE A 107 0.19 14.62 2.10
N ILE A 108 -0.59 15.29 1.26
CA ILE A 108 -1.46 16.38 1.68
C ILE A 108 -2.45 15.92 2.78
N ALA A 109 -2.88 16.86 3.61
CA ALA A 109 -3.77 16.57 4.75
C ALA A 109 -5.07 15.87 4.33
N ASP A 110 -5.60 16.19 3.15
CA ASP A 110 -6.87 15.66 2.63
C ASP A 110 -6.71 14.40 1.74
N SER A 111 -5.55 13.74 1.78
CA SER A 111 -5.37 12.38 1.26
C SER A 111 -5.87 11.35 2.28
N PHE A 112 -6.86 10.53 1.92
CA PHE A 112 -7.54 9.61 2.85
C PHE A 112 -7.40 8.13 2.50
N SER A 113 -7.18 7.80 1.22
CA SER A 113 -7.12 6.40 0.78
C SER A 113 -5.86 5.70 1.30
N CYS A 114 -6.04 4.48 1.80
CA CYS A 114 -4.95 3.60 2.27
C CYS A 114 -4.03 4.20 3.34
N ARG A 115 -4.45 5.22 4.05
CA ARG A 115 -3.68 5.84 5.13
C ARG A 115 -4.17 5.43 6.51
N LEU A 116 -3.22 5.20 7.44
CA LEU A 116 -3.52 4.91 8.83
C LEU A 116 -4.24 6.11 9.49
N ARG A 117 -5.25 5.81 10.31
CA ARG A 117 -6.06 6.81 11.03
C ARG A 117 -6.82 7.80 10.12
N LYS A 118 -6.88 7.55 8.82
CA LYS A 118 -7.69 8.27 7.82
C LYS A 118 -8.97 7.46 7.50
N GLY A 119 -9.18 7.07 6.29
CA GLY A 119 -10.29 6.20 5.88
C GLY A 119 -11.55 6.96 5.46
N THR A 120 -12.55 6.21 4.99
CA THR A 120 -13.75 6.73 4.32
C THR A 120 -14.57 7.67 5.20
N HIS A 121 -14.79 7.33 6.47
CA HIS A 121 -15.58 8.19 7.37
C HIS A 121 -14.97 9.56 7.60
N LYS A 122 -13.64 9.62 7.78
CA LYS A 122 -12.94 10.91 7.90
C LYS A 122 -12.97 11.71 6.60
N ALA A 123 -12.87 11.05 5.45
CA ALA A 123 -13.01 11.68 4.15
C ALA A 123 -14.40 12.29 3.98
N MET A 124 -15.46 11.55 4.32
CA MET A 124 -16.84 12.05 4.27
C MET A 124 -17.07 13.25 5.19
N ASN A 125 -16.60 13.16 6.44
CA ASN A 125 -16.72 14.27 7.38
C ASN A 125 -15.97 15.52 6.89
N ARG A 126 -14.81 15.32 6.30
CA ARG A 126 -14.04 16.42 5.71
C ARG A 126 -14.75 17.04 4.51
N PHE A 127 -15.29 16.21 3.63
CA PHE A 127 -16.12 16.66 2.51
C PHE A 127 -17.33 17.46 2.97
N CYS A 128 -18.10 16.95 3.94
CA CYS A 128 -19.23 17.66 4.51
C CYS A 128 -18.84 19.01 5.12
N SER A 129 -17.70 19.05 5.81
CA SER A 129 -17.17 20.31 6.37
C SER A 129 -16.84 21.35 5.28
N PHE A 130 -16.26 20.93 4.15
CA PHE A 130 -16.02 21.79 3.01
C PHE A 130 -17.32 22.23 2.34
N ALA A 131 -18.23 21.29 2.09
CA ALA A 131 -19.53 21.60 1.49
C ALA A 131 -20.28 22.63 2.32
N TYR A 132 -20.33 22.45 3.64
CA TYR A 132 -20.94 23.41 4.58
C TYR A 132 -20.35 24.81 4.47
N LYS A 133 -19.01 24.91 4.47
CA LYS A 133 -18.31 26.21 4.34
C LYS A 133 -18.58 26.90 3.01
N VAL A 134 -18.43 26.17 1.90
CA VAL A 134 -18.56 26.71 0.54
C VAL A 134 -20.01 27.11 0.24
N SER A 135 -20.97 26.31 0.68
CA SER A 135 -22.41 26.59 0.52
C SER A 135 -22.97 27.60 1.53
N ARG A 136 -22.12 28.12 2.41
CA ARG A 136 -22.54 29.00 3.52
C ARG A 136 -23.73 28.41 4.28
N ASN A 137 -23.48 27.28 4.94
CA ASN A 137 -24.51 26.55 5.68
C ASN A 137 -25.69 26.09 4.80
N HIS A 138 -25.39 25.59 3.60
CA HIS A 138 -26.38 25.12 2.60
C HIS A 138 -27.34 26.19 2.08
N THR A 139 -27.00 27.48 2.22
CA THR A 139 -27.79 28.58 1.68
C THR A 139 -27.43 28.95 0.24
N ARG A 140 -26.31 28.48 -0.27
CA ARG A 140 -25.83 28.72 -1.64
C ARG A 140 -25.52 27.44 -2.38
N THR A 141 -25.74 27.43 -3.68
CA THR A 141 -25.31 26.35 -4.57
C THR A 141 -23.80 26.23 -4.55
N CYS A 142 -23.29 25.00 -4.42
CA CYS A 142 -21.88 24.67 -4.59
C CYS A 142 -21.73 23.53 -5.61
N PHE A 143 -20.62 23.55 -6.33
CA PHE A 143 -20.30 22.55 -7.37
C PHE A 143 -19.18 21.64 -6.86
N VAL A 144 -19.30 20.36 -7.20
CA VAL A 144 -18.29 19.34 -6.86
C VAL A 144 -17.70 18.79 -8.15
N LEU A 145 -16.40 19.03 -8.38
CA LEU A 145 -15.67 18.40 -9.47
C LEU A 145 -15.15 17.04 -9.02
N LYS A 146 -15.60 15.96 -9.68
CA LYS A 146 -15.09 14.60 -9.47
C LYS A 146 -14.20 14.21 -10.62
N CYS A 147 -12.91 13.99 -10.33
CA CYS A 147 -11.92 13.52 -11.31
C CYS A 147 -11.46 12.11 -10.98
N ASP A 148 -11.15 11.34 -12.01
CA ASP A 148 -10.56 10.00 -11.88
C ASP A 148 -9.61 9.74 -13.06
N ILE A 149 -8.54 8.98 -12.81
CA ILE A 149 -7.59 8.61 -13.88
C ILE A 149 -8.02 7.28 -14.47
N ARG A 150 -8.40 7.31 -15.75
CA ARG A 150 -8.79 6.11 -16.48
C ARG A 150 -7.60 5.15 -16.61
N LYS A 151 -7.81 3.88 -16.20
CA LYS A 151 -6.81 2.81 -16.32
C LYS A 151 -5.43 3.21 -15.74
N PHE A 152 -5.40 3.81 -14.55
CA PHE A 152 -4.17 4.33 -13.94
C PHE A 152 -2.99 3.38 -14.06
N PHE A 153 -3.11 2.13 -13.58
CA PHE A 153 -2.01 1.17 -13.59
C PHE A 153 -1.57 0.73 -15.00
N ALA A 154 -2.48 0.73 -15.96
CA ALA A 154 -2.15 0.36 -17.34
C ALA A 154 -1.47 1.48 -18.13
N ASN A 155 -1.53 2.71 -17.60
CA ASN A 155 -0.93 3.90 -18.22
C ASN A 155 0.33 4.39 -17.48
N ILE A 156 0.84 3.60 -16.52
CA ILE A 156 2.13 3.92 -15.89
C ILE A 156 3.23 3.66 -16.93
N ASP A 157 4.00 4.69 -17.20
CA ASP A 157 5.21 4.59 -18.02
C ASP A 157 6.32 3.91 -17.19
N HIS A 158 6.65 2.67 -17.55
CA HIS A 158 7.62 1.87 -16.83
C HIS A 158 9.04 2.37 -17.03
N ASP A 159 9.35 2.93 -18.21
CA ASP A 159 10.69 3.44 -18.52
C ASP A 159 11.01 4.71 -17.72
N THR A 160 9.97 5.52 -17.45
CA THR A 160 10.12 6.69 -16.56
C THR A 160 10.16 6.30 -15.08
N LEU A 161 9.57 5.16 -14.71
CA LEU A 161 9.49 4.72 -13.32
C LEU A 161 10.78 4.04 -12.83
N LEU A 162 11.53 3.38 -13.69
CA LEU A 162 12.74 2.58 -13.41
C LEU A 162 14.01 3.34 -13.75
#